data_2109d21f5d538046155279fc12f5c4fb
#
_entry.id   2109d21f5d538046155279fc12f5c4fb
#
_cell.length_a   1.000
_cell.length_b   1.000
_cell.length_c   1.000
_cell.angle_alpha   90.00
_cell.angle_beta   90.00
_cell.angle_gamma   90.00
#
_symmetry.space_group_name_H-M   'P 1'
#
loop_
_entity.id
_entity.type
_entity.pdbx_description
1 polymer ?
#
loop_
_entity_poly.entity_id
_entity_poly.type
_entity_poly.pdbx_seq_one_letter_code
_entity_poly.pdbx_strand_id
1 'polypeptide(L)'
;MITFTFVKKREGWSDEAFFERWAEHTRDFDLVDHPYITKNRLLLIQGPTPYVGIAENHWPDAESLAATSKFYEETERGRAHWADLQSFMDIEGSPTVVVGREVDVGPEGILQLFPPVESAG
;
A
#
# COMPACT_ATOMS: atom_id res chain seq x y z
N MET A 1 -2.71 10.02 -7.52
CA MET A 1 -1.64 9.01 -7.53
C MET A 1 -1.96 7.92 -6.53
N ILE A 2 -1.70 6.68 -6.88
CA ILE A 2 -1.99 5.53 -6.02
C ILE A 2 -0.73 4.72 -5.81
N THR A 3 -0.50 4.27 -4.57
CA THR A 3 0.54 3.28 -4.27
C THR A 3 -0.09 2.03 -3.69
N PHE A 4 0.52 0.89 -3.99
CA PHE A 4 0.19 -0.39 -3.38
C PHE A 4 1.43 -0.92 -2.67
N THR A 5 1.29 -1.19 -1.38
CA THR A 5 2.34 -1.87 -0.61
C THR A 5 1.89 -3.30 -0.36
N PHE A 6 2.69 -4.26 -0.81
CA PHE A 6 2.46 -5.67 -0.53
C PHE A 6 3.02 -5.97 0.86
N VAL A 7 2.14 -6.13 1.83
CA VAL A 7 2.49 -6.14 3.25
C VAL A 7 2.87 -7.54 3.71
N LYS A 8 4.08 -7.64 4.26
CA LYS A 8 4.58 -8.84 4.90
C LYS A 8 4.63 -8.61 6.41
N LYS A 9 4.09 -9.53 7.18
CA LYS A 9 4.16 -9.45 8.64
C LYS A 9 5.53 -9.88 9.14
N ARG A 10 5.95 -9.35 10.29
CA ARG A 10 7.13 -9.85 10.99
C ARG A 10 6.84 -11.26 11.55
N GLU A 11 7.91 -12.03 11.76
CA GLU A 11 7.80 -13.35 12.38
C GLU A 11 7.20 -13.22 13.78
N GLY A 12 6.46 -14.24 14.17
CA GLY A 12 5.84 -14.30 15.49
C GLY A 12 4.40 -13.80 15.54
N TRP A 13 3.93 -13.16 14.51
CA TRP A 13 2.53 -12.71 14.43
C TRP A 13 1.66 -13.75 13.72
N SER A 14 0.52 -14.13 14.35
CA SER A 14 -0.54 -14.80 13.60
C SER A 14 -1.18 -13.81 12.64
N ASP A 15 -1.84 -14.30 11.58
CA ASP A 15 -2.52 -13.42 10.63
C ASP A 15 -3.59 -12.59 11.34
N GLU A 16 -4.37 -13.19 12.22
CA GLU A 16 -5.43 -12.51 12.96
C GLU A 16 -4.89 -11.40 13.85
N ALA A 17 -3.87 -11.69 14.65
CA ALA A 17 -3.24 -10.70 15.53
C ALA A 17 -2.60 -9.57 14.71
N PHE A 18 -2.00 -9.90 13.56
CA PHE A 18 -1.42 -8.91 12.66
C PHE A 18 -2.49 -7.98 12.10
N PHE A 19 -3.63 -8.51 11.65
CA PHE A 19 -4.72 -7.69 11.11
C PHE A 19 -5.29 -6.74 12.14
N GLU A 20 -5.47 -7.19 13.38
CA GLU A 20 -5.91 -6.33 14.48
C GLU A 20 -4.89 -5.21 14.73
N ARG A 21 -3.63 -5.55 14.75
CA ARG A 21 -2.55 -4.58 14.99
C ARG A 21 -2.44 -3.56 13.85
N TRP A 22 -2.58 -4.02 12.61
CA TRP A 22 -2.57 -3.16 11.43
C TRP A 22 -3.76 -2.20 11.44
N ALA A 23 -4.94 -2.68 11.80
CA ALA A 23 -6.12 -1.83 11.94
C ALA A 23 -5.94 -0.75 13.02
N GLU A 24 -5.32 -1.08 14.14
CA GLU A 24 -4.98 -0.11 15.19
C GLU A 24 -4.04 0.97 14.65
N HIS A 25 -3.00 0.57 13.93
CA HIS A 25 -2.05 1.50 13.32
C HIS A 25 -2.75 2.46 12.35
N THR A 26 -3.59 1.92 11.49
CA THR A 26 -4.34 2.72 10.51
C THR A 26 -5.24 3.73 11.20
N ARG A 27 -5.97 3.28 12.23
CA ARG A 27 -6.86 4.14 13.00
C ARG A 27 -6.11 5.23 13.75
N ASP A 28 -4.98 4.89 14.37
CA ASP A 28 -4.28 5.79 15.27
C ASP A 28 -3.28 6.70 14.55
N PHE A 29 -2.85 6.35 13.35
CA PHE A 29 -1.87 7.10 12.57
C PHE A 29 -2.39 7.53 11.20
N ASP A 30 -2.67 6.60 10.30
CA ASP A 30 -3.01 6.94 8.91
C ASP A 30 -4.25 7.79 8.77
N LEU A 31 -5.28 7.54 9.58
CA LEU A 31 -6.55 8.26 9.52
C LEU A 31 -6.58 9.52 10.37
N VAL A 32 -5.63 9.69 11.29
CA VAL A 32 -5.66 10.81 12.25
C VAL A 32 -4.83 11.97 11.77
N ASP A 33 -3.58 11.74 11.42
CA ASP A 33 -2.65 12.83 11.18
C ASP A 33 -1.60 12.58 10.08
N HIS A 34 -1.79 11.61 9.22
CA HIS A 34 -0.94 11.49 8.05
C HIS A 34 -1.27 12.65 7.10
N PRO A 35 -0.32 13.57 6.87
CA PRO A 35 -0.66 14.84 6.20
C PRO A 35 -0.93 14.71 4.71
N TYR A 36 -0.58 13.59 4.08
CA TYR A 36 -0.57 13.46 2.64
C TYR A 36 -1.49 12.39 2.07
N ILE A 37 -1.90 11.40 2.87
CA ILE A 37 -2.80 10.35 2.39
C ILE A 37 -4.23 10.88 2.34
N THR A 38 -4.86 10.80 1.17
CA THR A 38 -6.25 11.26 0.98
C THR A 38 -7.25 10.11 1.10
N LYS A 39 -6.82 8.87 0.88
CA LYS A 39 -7.63 7.67 1.01
C LYS A 39 -6.72 6.49 1.30
N ASN A 40 -7.18 5.62 2.18
CA ASN A 40 -6.46 4.40 2.56
C ASN A 40 -7.41 3.21 2.52
N ARG A 41 -6.96 2.12 1.91
CA ARG A 41 -7.67 0.84 1.91
C ARG A 41 -6.71 -0.28 2.28
N LEU A 42 -7.19 -1.19 3.10
CA LEU A 42 -6.45 -2.40 3.46
C LEU A 42 -7.14 -3.59 2.80
N LEU A 43 -6.44 -4.27 1.92
CA LEU A 43 -6.94 -5.44 1.21
C LEU A 43 -6.27 -6.68 1.82
N LEU A 44 -7.06 -7.52 2.48
CA LEU A 44 -6.55 -8.72 3.12
C LEU A 44 -6.44 -9.85 2.10
N ILE A 45 -5.28 -10.50 2.06
CA ILE A 45 -5.00 -11.56 1.09
C ILE A 45 -5.35 -12.91 1.70
N GLN A 46 -6.02 -13.76 0.93
CA GLN A 46 -6.25 -15.16 1.26
C GLN A 46 -5.42 -16.04 0.35
N GLY A 47 -4.79 -17.06 0.92
CA GLY A 47 -4.06 -18.03 0.15
C GLY A 47 -2.56 -18.06 0.46
N PRO A 48 -1.82 -19.00 -0.17
CA PRO A 48 -0.41 -19.22 0.13
C PRO A 48 0.48 -18.19 -0.57
N THR A 49 0.67 -17.06 0.05
CA THR A 49 1.61 -16.02 -0.40
C THR A 49 2.43 -15.52 0.77
N PRO A 50 3.62 -14.96 0.55
CA PRO A 50 4.38 -14.34 1.63
C PRO A 50 3.74 -13.06 2.16
N TYR A 51 2.74 -12.52 1.46
CA TYR A 51 2.08 -11.28 1.82
C TYR A 51 0.73 -11.55 2.47
N VAL A 52 0.43 -10.81 3.53
CA VAL A 52 -0.84 -10.93 4.25
C VAL A 52 -1.89 -9.92 3.77
N GLY A 53 -1.47 -8.90 3.06
CA GLY A 53 -2.39 -7.89 2.57
C GLY A 53 -1.73 -6.88 1.65
N ILE A 54 -2.56 -5.96 1.16
CA ILE A 54 -2.12 -4.84 0.34
C ILE A 54 -2.63 -3.56 0.98
N ALA A 55 -1.72 -2.61 1.20
CA ALA A 55 -2.10 -1.25 1.59
C ALA A 55 -2.23 -0.40 0.32
N GLU A 56 -3.44 0.07 0.03
CA GLU A 56 -3.71 0.97 -1.07
C GLU A 56 -3.82 2.38 -0.53
N ASN A 57 -2.91 3.26 -0.93
CA ASN A 57 -2.89 4.65 -0.50
C ASN A 57 -3.06 5.59 -1.69
N HIS A 58 -3.89 6.60 -1.52
CA HIS A 58 -4.13 7.65 -2.51
C HIS A 58 -3.45 8.94 -2.06
N TRP A 59 -2.78 9.60 -2.98
CA TRP A 59 -1.99 10.80 -2.76
C TRP A 59 -2.45 11.90 -3.70
N PRO A 60 -2.41 13.18 -3.29
CA PRO A 60 -2.78 14.27 -4.19
C PRO A 60 -1.86 14.34 -5.42
N ASP A 61 -0.56 14.09 -5.22
CA ASP A 61 0.46 14.22 -6.25
C ASP A 61 1.76 13.50 -5.87
N ALA A 62 2.71 13.47 -6.78
CA ALA A 62 4.02 12.86 -6.56
C ALA A 62 4.85 13.59 -5.50
N GLU A 63 4.68 14.90 -5.38
CA GLU A 63 5.40 15.69 -4.37
C GLU A 63 4.98 15.30 -2.95
N SER A 64 3.69 15.08 -2.74
CA SER A 64 3.15 14.62 -1.46
C SER A 64 3.70 13.25 -1.08
N LEU A 65 3.79 12.34 -2.04
CA LEU A 65 4.40 11.03 -1.82
C LEU A 65 5.87 11.17 -1.43
N ALA A 66 6.63 11.98 -2.16
CA ALA A 66 8.03 12.22 -1.87
C ALA A 66 8.25 12.90 -0.51
N ALA A 67 7.35 13.79 -0.11
CA ALA A 67 7.43 14.51 1.16
C ALA A 67 7.17 13.60 2.37
N THR A 68 6.61 12.41 2.16
CA THR A 68 6.32 11.47 3.24
C THR A 68 7.58 11.02 3.97
N SER A 69 8.69 10.84 3.26
CA SER A 69 9.98 10.49 3.89
C SER A 69 10.42 11.56 4.88
N LYS A 70 10.26 12.82 4.53
CA LYS A 70 10.58 13.94 5.43
C LYS A 70 9.67 13.97 6.64
N PHE A 71 8.38 13.70 6.45
CA PHE A 71 7.44 13.59 7.56
C PHE A 71 7.89 12.53 8.56
N TYR A 72 8.26 11.34 8.09
CA TYR A 72 8.72 10.26 8.95
C TYR A 72 10.05 10.54 9.63
N GLU A 73 10.96 11.22 8.96
CA GLU A 73 12.31 11.49 9.49
C GLU A 73 12.37 12.73 10.36
N GLU A 74 11.68 13.80 9.99
CA GLU A 74 11.88 15.14 10.55
C GLU A 74 10.85 15.54 11.60
N THR A 75 9.71 14.85 11.71
CA THR A 75 8.68 15.18 12.68
C THR A 75 8.60 14.14 13.80
N GLU A 76 8.25 14.60 15.01
CA GLU A 76 8.06 13.70 16.15
C GLU A 76 6.93 12.70 15.87
N ARG A 77 5.81 13.18 15.37
CA ARG A 77 4.67 12.32 15.04
C ARG A 77 4.99 11.34 13.92
N GLY A 78 5.73 11.78 12.90
CA GLY A 78 6.17 10.92 11.81
C GLY A 78 7.11 9.81 12.27
N ARG A 79 8.02 10.12 13.18
CA ARG A 79 8.90 9.11 13.78
C ARG A 79 8.13 8.09 14.61
N ALA A 80 7.11 8.54 15.35
CA ALA A 80 6.23 7.64 16.10
C ALA A 80 5.44 6.72 15.16
N HIS A 81 4.91 7.27 14.08
CA HIS A 81 4.21 6.52 13.02
C HIS A 81 5.11 5.41 12.46
N TRP A 82 6.33 5.75 12.07
CA TRP A 82 7.28 4.81 11.49
C TRP A 82 7.68 3.72 12.47
N ALA A 83 7.97 4.10 13.72
CA ALA A 83 8.30 3.15 14.78
C ALA A 83 7.17 2.16 15.05
N ASP A 84 5.92 2.65 15.07
CA ASP A 84 4.75 1.81 15.25
C ASP A 84 4.63 0.79 14.10
N LEU A 85 4.76 1.27 12.86
CA LEU A 85 4.70 0.42 11.68
C LEU A 85 5.76 -0.69 11.71
N GLN A 86 7.00 -0.33 12.07
CA GLN A 86 8.11 -1.29 12.15
C GLN A 86 7.91 -2.36 13.22
N SER A 87 7.06 -2.10 14.22
CA SER A 87 6.84 -3.04 15.31
C SER A 87 6.14 -4.33 14.88
N PHE A 88 5.39 -4.31 13.79
CA PHE A 88 4.62 -5.47 13.31
C PHE A 88 4.84 -5.81 11.84
N MET A 89 5.26 -4.86 11.01
CA MET A 89 5.46 -5.08 9.58
C MET A 89 6.94 -5.28 9.25
N ASP A 90 7.21 -6.26 8.42
CA ASP A 90 8.53 -6.43 7.81
C ASP A 90 8.64 -5.43 6.65
N ILE A 91 9.19 -4.26 6.94
CA ILE A 91 9.28 -3.15 5.99
C ILE A 91 10.14 -3.54 4.78
N GLU A 92 11.28 -4.16 5.00
CA GLU A 92 12.18 -4.56 3.91
C GLU A 92 11.54 -5.61 3.00
N GLY A 93 10.73 -6.48 3.57
CA GLY A 93 10.01 -7.53 2.84
C GLY A 93 8.69 -7.06 2.23
N SER A 94 8.33 -5.78 2.38
CA SER A 94 7.04 -5.21 1.95
C SER A 94 7.25 -4.18 0.83
N PRO A 95 7.36 -4.62 -0.44
CA PRO A 95 7.60 -3.70 -1.54
C PRO A 95 6.40 -2.80 -1.83
N THR A 96 6.69 -1.57 -2.21
CA THR A 96 5.67 -0.60 -2.65
C THR A 96 5.82 -0.36 -4.14
N VAL A 97 4.69 -0.38 -4.86
CA VAL A 97 4.63 -0.02 -6.27
C VAL A 97 3.82 1.26 -6.44
N VAL A 98 4.26 2.11 -7.34
CA VAL A 98 3.57 3.34 -7.70
C VAL A 98 2.81 3.09 -8.98
N VAL A 99 1.51 3.38 -8.99
CA VAL A 99 0.69 3.27 -10.20
C VAL A 99 1.00 4.45 -11.10
N GLY A 100 1.61 4.17 -12.25
CA GLY A 100 1.97 5.21 -13.21
C GLY A 100 0.83 5.66 -14.10
N ARG A 101 -0.15 4.77 -14.30
CA ARG A 101 -1.29 5.05 -15.15
C ARG A 101 -2.47 4.17 -14.78
N GLU A 102 -3.65 4.78 -14.73
CA GLU A 102 -4.90 4.05 -14.56
C GLU A 102 -5.62 3.99 -15.90
N VAL A 103 -6.17 2.83 -16.21
CA VAL A 103 -6.97 2.62 -17.43
C VAL A 103 -8.24 1.88 -17.04
N ASP A 104 -9.37 2.46 -17.39
CA ASP A 104 -10.66 1.79 -17.23
C ASP A 104 -10.77 0.67 -18.28
N VAL A 105 -11.01 -0.54 -17.80
CA VAL A 105 -11.04 -1.71 -18.65
C VAL A 105 -12.46 -2.25 -18.74
N GLY A 106 -13.18 -1.85 -19.79
CA GLY A 106 -14.39 -2.52 -20.25
C GLY A 106 -14.02 -3.52 -21.35
N PRO A 107 -15.00 -4.18 -21.98
CA PRO A 107 -14.72 -5.08 -23.09
C PRO A 107 -13.90 -4.44 -24.20
N GLU A 108 -14.21 -3.21 -24.56
CA GLU A 108 -13.46 -2.47 -25.57
C GLU A 108 -12.06 -2.08 -25.09
N GLY A 109 -11.91 -1.71 -23.80
CA GLY A 109 -10.64 -1.39 -23.21
C GLY A 109 -9.67 -2.55 -23.23
N ILE A 110 -10.16 -3.76 -22.98
CA ILE A 110 -9.34 -4.98 -23.05
C ILE A 110 -8.79 -5.17 -24.47
N LEU A 111 -9.59 -4.95 -25.48
CA LEU A 111 -9.17 -5.10 -26.88
C LEU A 111 -8.12 -4.06 -27.28
N GLN A 112 -8.15 -2.88 -26.66
CA GLN A 112 -7.15 -1.83 -26.90
C GLN A 112 -5.82 -2.14 -26.20
N LEU A 113 -5.88 -2.67 -24.97
CA LEU A 113 -4.67 -3.00 -24.19
C LEU A 113 -4.00 -4.29 -24.66
N PHE A 114 -4.81 -5.25 -25.05
CA PHE A 114 -4.36 -6.58 -25.49
C PHE A 114 -5.00 -6.91 -26.81
N PRO A 115 -4.56 -6.25 -27.92
CA PRO A 115 -5.14 -6.55 -29.22
C PRO A 115 -4.97 -8.03 -29.57
N PRO A 116 -5.96 -8.63 -30.24
CA PRO A 116 -5.85 -10.03 -30.64
C PRO A 116 -4.61 -10.25 -31.48
N VAL A 117 -3.90 -11.34 -31.19
CA VAL A 117 -2.75 -11.74 -31.99
C VAL A 117 -3.28 -12.06 -33.38
N GLU A 118 -2.75 -11.37 -34.39
CA GLU A 118 -3.07 -11.71 -35.76
C GLU A 118 -2.63 -13.15 -36.02
N SER A 119 -3.58 -13.96 -36.47
CA SER A 119 -3.22 -15.33 -36.83
C SER A 119 -2.19 -15.26 -37.98
N ALA A 120 -1.01 -15.79 -37.69
CA ALA A 120 0.03 -15.89 -38.72
C ALA A 120 -0.39 -16.90 -39.79
N GLY A 121 -0.90 -16.43 -40.81
CA GLY A 121 -1.20 -17.32 -41.94
C GLY A 121 -2.35 -17.16 -42.60
#